data_deb5d8804ac0859ba802c7c1ba856481
#
_entry.id   deb5d8804ac0859ba802c7c1ba856481
#
_cell.length_a   1.000
_cell.length_b   1.000
_cell.length_c   1.000
_cell.angle_alpha   90.00
_cell.angle_beta   90.00
_cell.angle_gamma   90.00
#
_symmetry.space_group_name_H-M   'P 1'
#
loop_
_entity.id
_entity.type
_entity.pdbx_description
1 polymer ?
#
loop_
_entity_poly.entity_id
_entity_poly.type
_entity_poly.pdbx_seq_one_letter_code
_entity_poly.pdbx_strand_id
1 'polypeptide(L)'
;MAHEGSGPNKERQEKPHAHYAGYTPDEKYVVGVDLGIDKIITYEVKDSTLTEVNRLSVNPGSGPRHITFHPNGKYAYVMTELSSEVIVLTYNPAEGSFTELQYISTVPEEFDENNQGSAIHISSDGRFVYAGNRGHNSIAVYSVDQNSGQLTFVEHTSTEGNWPRDFVLDPTEKFLVATNEKSHNLVLFSRDESTGKLTLLQSDVAVPEPVCVKFVNV
;
A
#
# COMPACT_ATOMS: atom_id res chain seq x y z
N MET A 1 -1.08 17.76 -15.39
CA MET A 1 -0.43 18.65 -14.40
C MET A 1 0.90 18.02 -14.04
N ALA A 2 1.98 18.80 -13.97
CA ALA A 2 3.27 18.28 -13.52
C ALA A 2 3.42 18.55 -12.02
N HIS A 3 3.87 17.55 -11.26
CA HIS A 3 4.29 17.78 -9.89
C HIS A 3 5.66 18.47 -9.87
N GLU A 4 5.94 19.23 -8.83
CA GLU A 4 7.21 19.95 -8.65
C GLU A 4 7.73 19.75 -7.22
N GLY A 5 9.05 19.74 -7.07
CA GLY A 5 9.74 19.59 -5.80
C GLY A 5 10.66 18.39 -5.74
N SER A 6 11.17 18.11 -4.56
CA SER A 6 12.03 16.98 -4.24
C SER A 6 11.90 16.64 -2.74
N GLY A 7 12.34 15.46 -2.34
CA GLY A 7 12.44 15.05 -0.96
C GLY A 7 13.90 15.02 -0.45
N PRO A 8 14.10 14.59 0.80
CA PRO A 8 15.44 14.58 1.41
C PRO A 8 16.36 13.47 0.88
N ASN A 9 15.81 12.36 0.37
CA ASN A 9 16.60 11.27 -0.22
C ASN A 9 17.03 11.64 -1.65
N LYS A 10 18.27 12.06 -1.81
CA LYS A 10 18.78 12.56 -3.10
C LYS A 10 18.83 11.53 -4.22
N GLU A 11 18.86 10.24 -3.91
CA GLU A 11 18.90 9.15 -4.90
C GLU A 11 17.51 8.71 -5.35
N ARG A 12 16.53 8.86 -4.48
CA ARG A 12 15.17 8.35 -4.70
C ARG A 12 14.11 9.45 -4.79
N GLN A 13 14.44 10.69 -4.38
CA GLN A 13 13.53 11.83 -4.30
C GLN A 13 14.13 13.09 -4.93
N GLU A 14 14.98 12.96 -5.94
CA GLU A 14 15.62 14.07 -6.64
C GLU A 14 14.62 14.93 -7.43
N LYS A 15 13.44 14.36 -7.73
CA LYS A 15 12.32 14.96 -8.45
C LYS A 15 11.01 14.24 -8.10
N PRO A 16 9.84 14.70 -8.61
CA PRO A 16 8.60 13.95 -8.46
C PRO A 16 8.67 12.56 -9.07
N HIS A 17 8.12 11.58 -8.35
CA HIS A 17 7.95 10.19 -8.74
C HIS A 17 6.52 9.74 -8.38
N ALA A 18 5.54 10.19 -9.16
CA ALA A 18 4.15 9.77 -8.97
C ALA A 18 4.06 8.25 -9.16
N HIS A 19 3.64 7.53 -8.11
CA HIS A 19 3.63 6.07 -8.09
C HIS A 19 2.23 5.46 -8.14
N TYR A 20 1.22 6.20 -7.74
CA TYR A 20 -0.17 5.76 -7.74
C TYR A 20 -1.09 6.89 -8.18
N ALA A 21 -2.15 6.51 -8.89
CA ALA A 21 -3.31 7.36 -9.13
C ALA A 21 -4.58 6.50 -9.15
N GLY A 22 -5.63 6.94 -8.46
CA GLY A 22 -6.90 6.24 -8.38
C GLY A 22 -8.01 7.13 -7.85
N TYR A 23 -9.27 6.70 -8.03
CA TYR A 23 -10.42 7.41 -7.48
C TYR A 23 -10.54 7.21 -5.97
N THR A 24 -11.09 8.23 -5.30
CA THR A 24 -11.61 8.09 -3.92
C THR A 24 -12.83 7.16 -3.90
N PRO A 25 -13.21 6.57 -2.74
CA PRO A 25 -14.32 5.61 -2.67
C PRO A 25 -15.68 6.16 -3.13
N ASP A 26 -15.88 7.47 -3.02
CA ASP A 26 -17.06 8.20 -3.48
C ASP A 26 -16.96 8.70 -4.93
N GLU A 27 -15.88 8.35 -5.62
CA GLU A 27 -15.57 8.69 -7.03
C GLU A 27 -15.55 10.20 -7.34
N LYS A 28 -15.53 11.07 -6.31
CA LYS A 28 -15.51 12.52 -6.51
C LYS A 28 -14.16 13.05 -6.90
N TYR A 29 -13.08 12.43 -6.40
CA TYR A 29 -11.73 12.91 -6.58
C TYR A 29 -10.81 11.82 -7.13
N VAL A 30 -9.74 12.24 -7.76
CA VAL A 30 -8.58 11.40 -8.06
C VAL A 30 -7.49 11.72 -7.03
N VAL A 31 -6.91 10.68 -6.44
CA VAL A 31 -5.77 10.78 -5.53
C VAL A 31 -4.51 10.37 -6.27
N GLY A 32 -3.51 11.23 -6.31
CA GLY A 32 -2.15 10.94 -6.72
C GLY A 32 -1.25 10.78 -5.51
N VAL A 33 -0.42 9.74 -5.50
CA VAL A 33 0.59 9.51 -4.45
C VAL A 33 1.97 9.68 -5.08
N ASP A 34 2.76 10.60 -4.56
CA ASP A 34 4.08 10.93 -5.12
C ASP A 34 5.20 10.67 -4.11
N LEU A 35 5.96 9.63 -4.39
CA LEU A 35 7.09 9.17 -3.61
C LEU A 35 8.22 10.21 -3.56
N GLY A 36 8.47 10.87 -4.70
CA GLY A 36 9.62 11.75 -4.88
C GLY A 36 9.54 13.06 -4.11
N ILE A 37 8.35 13.46 -3.69
CA ILE A 37 8.10 14.74 -3.01
C ILE A 37 7.34 14.58 -1.68
N ASP A 38 7.18 13.34 -1.18
CA ASP A 38 6.48 13.02 0.06
C ASP A 38 5.07 13.61 0.13
N LYS A 39 4.26 13.39 -0.94
CA LYS A 39 2.91 13.98 -1.01
C LYS A 39 1.83 13.01 -1.45
N ILE A 40 0.64 13.26 -0.89
CA ILE A 40 -0.63 12.72 -1.34
C ILE A 40 -1.44 13.92 -1.83
N ILE A 41 -1.83 13.91 -3.11
CA ILE A 41 -2.46 15.05 -3.77
C ILE A 41 -3.82 14.65 -4.29
N THR A 42 -4.83 15.47 -4.02
CA THR A 42 -6.22 15.22 -4.42
C THR A 42 -6.62 16.18 -5.52
N TYR A 43 -7.25 15.64 -6.56
CA TYR A 43 -7.71 16.39 -7.73
C TYR A 43 -9.21 16.24 -7.93
N GLU A 44 -9.89 17.33 -8.23
CA GLU A 44 -11.22 17.32 -8.82
C GLU A 44 -11.11 17.06 -10.32
N VAL A 45 -12.02 16.23 -10.86
CA VAL A 45 -12.15 16.00 -12.31
C VAL A 45 -13.28 16.86 -12.83
N LYS A 46 -12.95 17.89 -13.62
CA LYS A 46 -13.95 18.78 -14.24
C LYS A 46 -13.57 19.08 -15.67
N ASP A 47 -14.56 18.96 -16.58
CA ASP A 47 -14.38 19.26 -18.00
C ASP A 47 -13.14 18.59 -18.63
N SER A 48 -12.92 17.29 -18.29
CA SER A 48 -11.76 16.48 -18.70
C SER A 48 -10.39 17.03 -18.23
N THR A 49 -10.40 17.86 -17.21
CA THR A 49 -9.20 18.42 -16.57
C THR A 49 -9.11 18.00 -15.11
N LEU A 50 -7.87 17.82 -14.64
CA LEU A 50 -7.57 17.64 -13.21
C LEU A 50 -7.20 18.98 -12.60
N THR A 51 -7.90 19.37 -11.53
CA THR A 51 -7.57 20.56 -10.74
C THR A 51 -7.23 20.12 -9.32
N GLU A 52 -6.04 20.47 -8.84
CA GLU A 52 -5.67 20.18 -7.47
C GLU A 52 -6.59 20.93 -6.49
N VAL A 53 -7.17 20.19 -5.55
CA VAL A 53 -8.05 20.73 -4.50
C VAL A 53 -7.46 20.61 -3.11
N ASN A 54 -6.61 19.59 -2.90
CA ASN A 54 -5.97 19.39 -1.60
C ASN A 54 -4.65 18.68 -1.73
N ARG A 55 -3.78 18.81 -0.74
CA ARG A 55 -2.55 18.04 -0.58
C ARG A 55 -2.20 17.81 0.88
N LEU A 56 -1.70 16.61 1.16
CA LEU A 56 -1.06 16.27 2.42
C LEU A 56 0.43 16.05 2.17
N SER A 57 1.29 16.69 2.96
CA SER A 57 2.71 16.37 3.04
C SER A 57 2.91 15.41 4.20
N VAL A 58 3.45 14.22 3.93
CA VAL A 58 3.79 13.22 4.94
C VAL A 58 5.22 13.45 5.47
N ASN A 59 5.65 12.66 6.45
CA ASN A 59 7.00 12.79 7.00
C ASN A 59 8.06 12.79 5.91
N PRO A 60 9.00 13.77 5.90
CA PRO A 60 10.04 13.86 4.89
C PRO A 60 10.88 12.58 4.81
N GLY A 61 11.06 12.04 3.61
CA GLY A 61 11.80 10.80 3.38
C GLY A 61 10.97 9.53 3.50
N SER A 62 9.67 9.62 3.77
CA SER A 62 8.78 8.43 3.83
C SER A 62 8.62 7.76 2.47
N GLY A 63 8.56 8.53 1.39
CA GLY A 63 8.33 8.00 0.05
C GLY A 63 7.00 7.26 -0.08
N PRO A 64 5.84 7.93 0.04
CA PRO A 64 4.53 7.29 -0.09
C PRO A 64 4.38 6.69 -1.49
N ARG A 65 3.83 5.46 -1.55
CA ARG A 65 3.88 4.65 -2.76
C ARG A 65 2.50 4.26 -3.28
N HIS A 66 1.75 3.51 -2.49
CA HIS A 66 0.40 3.05 -2.81
C HIS A 66 -0.56 3.43 -1.68
N ILE A 67 -1.83 3.61 -2.03
CA ILE A 67 -2.91 3.88 -1.08
C ILE A 67 -4.05 2.90 -1.30
N THR A 68 -4.67 2.46 -0.21
CA THR A 68 -5.94 1.73 -0.22
C THR A 68 -6.91 2.38 0.75
N PHE A 69 -8.21 2.27 0.47
CA PHE A 69 -9.26 2.87 1.30
C PHE A 69 -10.00 1.81 2.09
N HIS A 70 -10.34 2.13 3.31
CA HIS A 70 -11.26 1.33 4.10
C HIS A 70 -12.65 1.33 3.44
N PRO A 71 -13.37 0.19 3.38
CA PRO A 71 -14.69 0.09 2.73
C PRO A 71 -15.74 1.06 3.28
N ASN A 72 -15.59 1.53 4.54
CA ASN A 72 -16.50 2.53 5.11
C ASN A 72 -16.30 3.96 4.58
N GLY A 73 -15.27 4.18 3.72
CA GLY A 73 -14.97 5.48 3.13
C GLY A 73 -14.42 6.55 4.09
N LYS A 74 -14.08 6.20 5.35
CA LYS A 74 -13.60 7.16 6.36
C LYS A 74 -12.09 7.15 6.55
N TYR A 75 -11.43 6.04 6.23
CA TYR A 75 -10.00 5.85 6.46
C TYR A 75 -9.29 5.45 5.18
N ALA A 76 -8.00 5.75 5.13
CA ALA A 76 -7.09 5.30 4.07
C ALA A 76 -5.76 4.86 4.68
N TYR A 77 -5.07 3.96 3.97
CA TYR A 77 -3.81 3.36 4.39
C TYR A 77 -2.80 3.54 3.27
N VAL A 78 -1.67 4.18 3.57
CA VAL A 78 -0.63 4.48 2.59
C VAL A 78 0.61 3.69 2.92
N MET A 79 1.07 2.86 1.98
CA MET A 79 2.37 2.20 2.07
C MET A 79 3.47 3.18 1.70
N THR A 80 4.47 3.32 2.54
CA THR A 80 5.68 4.07 2.25
C THR A 80 6.77 3.14 1.73
N GLU A 81 7.46 3.53 0.67
CA GLU A 81 8.54 2.73 0.10
C GLU A 81 9.84 2.89 0.89
N LEU A 82 10.16 4.11 1.32
CA LEU A 82 11.48 4.44 1.85
C LEU A 82 11.58 4.30 3.36
N SER A 83 10.52 4.59 4.11
CA SER A 83 10.50 4.45 5.58
C SER A 83 9.95 3.11 6.08
N SER A 84 9.44 2.25 5.19
CA SER A 84 8.89 0.93 5.56
C SER A 84 7.77 1.02 6.62
N GLU A 85 6.80 1.91 6.39
CA GLU A 85 5.68 2.16 7.29
C GLU A 85 4.34 2.12 6.54
N VAL A 86 3.27 1.91 7.27
CA VAL A 86 1.90 2.25 6.83
C VAL A 86 1.49 3.53 7.55
N ILE A 87 1.06 4.53 6.78
CA ILE A 87 0.43 5.74 7.30
C ILE A 87 -1.08 5.51 7.31
N VAL A 88 -1.69 5.63 8.48
CA VAL A 88 -3.14 5.61 8.65
C VAL A 88 -3.67 7.03 8.57
N LEU A 89 -4.68 7.24 7.73
CA LEU A 89 -5.27 8.55 7.46
C LEU A 89 -6.79 8.52 7.70
N THR A 90 -7.35 9.63 8.19
CA THR A 90 -8.77 9.92 7.97
C THR A 90 -8.95 10.55 6.59
N TYR A 91 -10.09 10.29 5.95
CA TYR A 91 -10.50 10.91 4.70
C TYR A 91 -11.77 11.75 4.92
N ASN A 92 -11.74 13.00 4.48
CA ASN A 92 -12.89 13.90 4.45
C ASN A 92 -13.46 14.00 3.02
N PRO A 93 -14.60 13.36 2.71
CA PRO A 93 -15.16 13.35 1.36
C PRO A 93 -15.76 14.69 0.91
N ALA A 94 -15.96 15.63 1.85
CA ALA A 94 -16.49 16.96 1.50
C ALA A 94 -15.41 17.87 0.88
N GLU A 95 -14.16 17.66 1.27
CA GLU A 95 -13.01 18.49 0.87
C GLU A 95 -11.96 17.73 0.07
N GLY A 96 -12.07 16.40 -0.01
CA GLY A 96 -11.01 15.55 -0.57
C GLY A 96 -9.71 15.59 0.24
N SER A 97 -9.81 15.89 1.55
CA SER A 97 -8.64 16.07 2.41
C SER A 97 -8.33 14.83 3.25
N PHE A 98 -7.06 14.71 3.65
CA PHE A 98 -6.57 13.64 4.52
C PHE A 98 -5.93 14.24 5.78
N THR A 99 -6.07 13.51 6.91
CA THR A 99 -5.40 13.84 8.18
C THR A 99 -4.73 12.59 8.73
N GLU A 100 -3.47 12.72 9.14
CA GLU A 100 -2.69 11.62 9.71
C GLU A 100 -3.22 11.20 11.09
N LEU A 101 -3.29 9.87 11.30
CA LEU A 101 -3.69 9.25 12.58
C LEU A 101 -2.56 8.43 13.20
N GLN A 102 -1.80 7.70 12.37
CA GLN A 102 -0.80 6.75 12.86
C GLN A 102 0.26 6.51 11.79
N TYR A 103 1.49 6.28 12.25
CA TYR A 103 2.56 5.64 11.48
C TYR A 103 2.89 4.32 12.18
N ILE A 104 2.94 3.21 11.44
CA ILE A 104 3.25 1.89 11.99
C ILE A 104 4.24 1.16 11.08
N SER A 105 5.33 0.64 11.67
CA SER A 105 6.37 -0.10 10.94
C SER A 105 5.80 -1.35 10.26
N THR A 106 6.33 -1.67 9.06
CA THR A 106 6.02 -2.90 8.32
C THR A 106 7.10 -3.98 8.48
N VAL A 107 8.18 -3.67 9.19
CA VAL A 107 9.27 -4.61 9.50
C VAL A 107 9.49 -4.69 11.00
N PRO A 108 10.10 -5.79 11.53
CA PRO A 108 10.48 -5.89 12.93
C PRO A 108 11.45 -4.76 13.34
N GLU A 109 11.42 -4.38 14.61
CA GLU A 109 12.29 -3.32 15.16
C GLU A 109 13.78 -3.66 15.00
N GLU A 110 14.13 -4.94 15.09
CA GLU A 110 15.49 -5.44 14.95
C GLU A 110 15.96 -5.58 13.49
N PHE A 111 15.10 -5.34 12.50
CA PHE A 111 15.46 -5.44 11.09
C PHE A 111 16.11 -4.15 10.60
N ASP A 112 17.41 -4.18 10.36
CA ASP A 112 18.26 -3.04 9.96
C ASP A 112 18.81 -3.10 8.53
N GLU A 113 18.41 -4.14 7.77
CA GLU A 113 18.81 -4.26 6.37
C GLU A 113 17.94 -3.39 5.44
N ASN A 114 18.36 -3.26 4.18
CA ASN A 114 17.60 -2.51 3.18
C ASN A 114 16.21 -3.13 2.98
N ASN A 115 15.18 -2.34 3.22
CA ASN A 115 13.79 -2.69 2.91
C ASN A 115 13.14 -1.58 2.10
N GLN A 116 12.23 -1.98 1.21
CA GLN A 116 11.40 -1.06 0.44
C GLN A 116 9.95 -1.56 0.46
N GLY A 117 9.05 -0.73 0.95
CA GLY A 117 7.63 -1.04 0.90
C GLY A 117 7.13 -1.26 -0.52
N SER A 118 6.15 -2.15 -0.71
CA SER A 118 5.63 -2.47 -2.04
C SER A 118 4.13 -2.24 -2.16
N ALA A 119 3.31 -3.26 -2.26
CA ALA A 119 1.87 -3.16 -2.35
C ALA A 119 1.19 -3.06 -0.98
N ILE A 120 -0.03 -2.55 -0.96
CA ILE A 120 -0.90 -2.53 0.20
C ILE A 120 -2.33 -2.86 -0.23
N HIS A 121 -3.00 -3.73 0.51
CA HIS A 121 -4.39 -4.12 0.30
C HIS A 121 -5.12 -4.19 1.63
N ILE A 122 -6.44 -4.01 1.58
CA ILE A 122 -7.35 -4.20 2.71
C ILE A 122 -8.39 -5.26 2.33
N SER A 123 -8.81 -6.07 3.29
CA SER A 123 -9.93 -6.99 3.09
C SER A 123 -11.25 -6.24 2.87
N SER A 124 -12.18 -6.80 2.09
CA SER A 124 -13.46 -6.16 1.74
C SER A 124 -14.36 -5.89 2.95
N ASP A 125 -14.17 -6.65 4.03
CA ASP A 125 -14.84 -6.43 5.31
C ASP A 125 -14.17 -5.33 6.17
N GLY A 126 -13.04 -4.78 5.71
CA GLY A 126 -12.29 -3.72 6.37
C GLY A 126 -11.52 -4.15 7.61
N ARG A 127 -11.44 -5.44 7.93
CA ARG A 127 -10.84 -5.91 9.18
C ARG A 127 -9.33 -6.07 9.16
N PHE A 128 -8.72 -6.27 7.99
CA PHE A 128 -7.29 -6.57 7.89
C PHE A 128 -6.61 -5.80 6.75
N VAL A 129 -5.44 -5.23 7.05
CA VAL A 129 -4.55 -4.59 6.07
C VAL A 129 -3.31 -5.46 5.90
N TYR A 130 -2.87 -5.59 4.65
CA TYR A 130 -1.69 -6.35 4.22
C TYR A 130 -0.72 -5.40 3.54
N ALA A 131 0.56 -5.44 3.92
CA ALA A 131 1.63 -4.58 3.39
C ALA A 131 2.87 -5.39 3.02
N GLY A 132 3.36 -5.24 1.80
CA GLY A 132 4.49 -6.02 1.27
C GLY A 132 5.83 -5.35 1.49
N ASN A 133 6.86 -6.14 1.82
CA ASN A 133 8.21 -5.72 2.16
C ASN A 133 9.25 -6.33 1.22
N ARG A 134 9.88 -5.52 0.37
CA ARG A 134 11.01 -5.91 -0.49
C ARG A 134 12.33 -5.72 0.26
N GLY A 135 12.94 -6.81 0.67
CA GLY A 135 14.13 -6.85 1.53
C GLY A 135 13.89 -7.78 2.71
N HIS A 136 12.99 -7.44 3.60
CA HIS A 136 12.48 -8.38 4.62
C HIS A 136 11.71 -9.56 3.99
N ASN A 137 11.28 -9.40 2.72
CA ASN A 137 10.62 -10.44 1.91
C ASN A 137 9.41 -11.07 2.60
N SER A 138 8.54 -10.20 3.10
CA SER A 138 7.35 -10.60 3.85
C SER A 138 6.12 -9.78 3.45
N ILE A 139 4.96 -10.29 3.90
CA ILE A 139 3.73 -9.53 4.02
C ILE A 139 3.50 -9.27 5.52
N ALA A 140 3.45 -8.01 5.92
CA ALA A 140 3.01 -7.60 7.24
C ALA A 140 1.48 -7.56 7.27
N VAL A 141 0.88 -8.20 8.27
CA VAL A 141 -0.57 -8.29 8.47
C VAL A 141 -0.96 -7.44 9.68
N TYR A 142 -2.00 -6.64 9.54
CA TYR A 142 -2.54 -5.79 10.60
C TYR A 142 -4.03 -6.00 10.75
N SER A 143 -4.53 -5.99 11.99
CA SER A 143 -5.95 -5.83 12.28
C SER A 143 -6.31 -4.35 12.34
N VAL A 144 -7.53 -4.02 11.90
CA VAL A 144 -8.06 -2.64 11.88
C VAL A 144 -9.06 -2.47 13.02
N ASP A 145 -8.85 -1.47 13.87
CA ASP A 145 -9.87 -1.02 14.80
C ASP A 145 -11.00 -0.31 14.04
N GLN A 146 -12.19 -0.87 14.07
CA GLN A 146 -13.33 -0.43 13.26
C GLN A 146 -13.89 0.95 13.66
N ASN A 147 -13.52 1.47 14.84
CA ASN A 147 -13.98 2.78 15.34
C ASN A 147 -12.97 3.89 15.02
N SER A 148 -11.67 3.59 15.15
CA SER A 148 -10.60 4.58 14.97
C SER A 148 -9.87 4.46 13.63
N GLY A 149 -10.00 3.33 12.94
CA GLY A 149 -9.22 3.02 11.73
C GLY A 149 -7.76 2.66 11.99
N GLN A 150 -7.30 2.71 13.25
CA GLN A 150 -5.92 2.43 13.61
C GLN A 150 -5.56 0.95 13.41
N LEU A 151 -4.29 0.71 13.13
CA LEU A 151 -3.73 -0.61 12.88
C LEU A 151 -3.05 -1.18 14.11
N THR A 152 -3.24 -2.48 14.31
CA THR A 152 -2.49 -3.28 15.30
C THR A 152 -1.81 -4.42 14.54
N PHE A 153 -0.51 -4.59 14.75
CA PHE A 153 0.28 -5.66 14.12
C PHE A 153 -0.22 -7.05 14.53
N VAL A 154 -0.31 -7.95 13.55
CA VAL A 154 -0.71 -9.35 13.75
C VAL A 154 0.48 -10.29 13.53
N GLU A 155 1.08 -10.27 12.33
CA GLU A 155 2.24 -11.13 12.00
C GLU A 155 3.01 -10.62 10.78
N HIS A 156 4.22 -11.15 10.60
CA HIS A 156 4.92 -11.16 9.31
C HIS A 156 4.86 -12.57 8.71
N THR A 157 4.43 -12.68 7.45
CA THR A 157 4.44 -13.93 6.69
C THR A 157 5.51 -13.86 5.62
N SER A 158 6.49 -14.79 5.61
CA SER A 158 7.49 -14.92 4.54
C SER A 158 6.81 -15.09 3.19
N THR A 159 7.31 -14.41 2.14
CA THR A 159 6.83 -14.62 0.77
C THR A 159 7.51 -15.76 0.05
N GLU A 160 8.32 -16.58 0.73
CA GLU A 160 9.04 -17.74 0.18
C GLU A 160 9.78 -17.39 -1.13
N GLY A 161 10.34 -16.18 -1.16
CA GLY A 161 11.03 -15.66 -2.33
C GLY A 161 11.73 -14.35 -2.04
N ASN A 162 12.15 -13.67 -3.09
CA ASN A 162 12.93 -12.46 -2.98
C ASN A 162 12.29 -11.30 -3.75
N TRP A 163 12.14 -10.18 -3.08
CA TRP A 163 11.65 -8.93 -3.63
C TRP A 163 10.16 -8.98 -4.03
N PRO A 164 9.25 -9.22 -3.07
CA PRO A 164 7.80 -9.26 -3.33
C PRO A 164 7.30 -7.87 -3.74
N ARG A 165 7.12 -7.67 -5.07
CA ARG A 165 6.78 -6.36 -5.62
C ARG A 165 5.28 -6.07 -5.60
N ASP A 166 4.47 -7.12 -5.75
CA ASP A 166 3.01 -7.01 -5.71
C ASP A 166 2.40 -8.26 -5.08
N PHE A 167 1.19 -8.14 -4.60
CA PHE A 167 0.34 -9.25 -4.17
C PHE A 167 -1.12 -8.81 -4.28
N VAL A 168 -2.03 -9.77 -4.27
CA VAL A 168 -3.47 -9.49 -4.33
C VAL A 168 -4.26 -10.56 -3.59
N LEU A 169 -5.35 -10.16 -2.94
CA LEU A 169 -6.39 -11.08 -2.47
C LEU A 169 -7.21 -11.55 -3.67
N ASP A 170 -7.54 -12.84 -3.72
CA ASP A 170 -8.45 -13.36 -4.73
C ASP A 170 -9.88 -12.80 -4.54
N PRO A 171 -10.78 -12.88 -5.53
CA PRO A 171 -12.13 -12.33 -5.39
C PRO A 171 -12.98 -12.94 -4.28
N THR A 172 -12.62 -14.13 -3.78
CA THR A 172 -13.27 -14.75 -2.61
C THR A 172 -12.63 -14.34 -1.29
N GLU A 173 -11.46 -13.70 -1.35
CA GLU A 173 -10.60 -13.32 -0.22
C GLU A 173 -10.16 -14.48 0.68
N LYS A 174 -10.29 -15.71 0.20
CA LYS A 174 -9.79 -16.92 0.87
C LYS A 174 -8.33 -17.20 0.57
N PHE A 175 -7.81 -16.58 -0.49
CA PHE A 175 -6.45 -16.76 -0.95
C PHE A 175 -5.76 -15.41 -1.20
N LEU A 176 -4.44 -15.44 -1.10
CA LEU A 176 -3.57 -14.34 -1.48
C LEU A 176 -2.47 -14.88 -2.38
N VAL A 177 -2.23 -14.19 -3.51
CA VAL A 177 -1.13 -14.49 -4.42
C VAL A 177 -0.08 -13.40 -4.31
N ALA A 178 1.17 -13.76 -4.00
CA ALA A 178 2.31 -12.85 -3.98
C ALA A 178 3.23 -13.09 -5.17
N THR A 179 3.87 -12.02 -5.67
CA THR A 179 4.81 -12.05 -6.79
C THR A 179 6.20 -11.67 -6.32
N ASN A 180 7.17 -12.57 -6.43
CA ASN A 180 8.56 -12.32 -6.06
C ASN A 180 9.40 -12.05 -7.31
N GLU A 181 9.74 -10.79 -7.56
CA GLU A 181 10.42 -10.32 -8.77
C GLU A 181 11.79 -11.00 -8.96
N LYS A 182 12.63 -11.01 -7.90
CA LYS A 182 14.03 -11.50 -8.01
C LYS A 182 14.20 -13.00 -7.88
N SER A 183 13.25 -13.71 -7.30
CA SER A 183 13.23 -15.18 -7.23
C SER A 183 12.36 -15.82 -8.31
N HIS A 184 11.73 -15.01 -9.18
CA HIS A 184 11.00 -15.47 -10.36
C HIS A 184 9.89 -16.48 -10.03
N ASN A 185 9.13 -16.24 -8.94
CA ASN A 185 8.05 -17.14 -8.52
C ASN A 185 6.79 -16.40 -8.05
N LEU A 186 5.67 -17.10 -8.21
CA LEU A 186 4.42 -16.78 -7.54
C LEU A 186 4.26 -17.69 -6.33
N VAL A 187 3.64 -17.14 -5.28
CA VAL A 187 3.38 -17.85 -4.04
C VAL A 187 1.91 -17.71 -3.68
N LEU A 188 1.28 -18.85 -3.35
CA LEU A 188 -0.11 -18.91 -2.96
C LEU A 188 -0.23 -19.17 -1.45
N PHE A 189 -1.04 -18.34 -0.81
CA PHE A 189 -1.41 -18.49 0.59
C PHE A 189 -2.92 -18.70 0.73
N SER A 190 -3.35 -19.49 1.71
CA SER A 190 -4.70 -19.38 2.26
C SER A 190 -4.75 -18.26 3.29
N ARG A 191 -5.88 -17.59 3.37
CA ARG A 191 -6.16 -16.54 4.36
C ARG A 191 -7.21 -17.03 5.36
N ASP A 192 -6.94 -16.90 6.63
CA ASP A 192 -7.92 -17.08 7.68
C ASP A 192 -8.76 -15.80 7.82
N GLU A 193 -10.04 -15.88 7.51
CA GLU A 193 -10.96 -14.74 7.52
C GLU A 193 -11.17 -14.15 8.93
N SER A 194 -10.96 -14.92 10.00
CA SER A 194 -11.18 -14.48 11.38
C SER A 194 -9.98 -13.76 11.98
N THR A 195 -8.77 -14.14 11.59
CA THR A 195 -7.50 -13.62 12.14
C THR A 195 -6.69 -12.81 11.16
N GLY A 196 -7.01 -12.85 9.87
CA GLY A 196 -6.26 -12.24 8.77
C GLY A 196 -4.97 -12.97 8.42
N LYS A 197 -4.58 -14.01 9.18
CA LYS A 197 -3.31 -14.72 9.02
C LYS A 197 -3.23 -15.49 7.71
N LEU A 198 -1.98 -15.60 7.22
CA LEU A 198 -1.66 -16.27 5.98
C LEU A 198 -0.97 -17.62 6.25
N THR A 199 -1.39 -18.67 5.52
CA THR A 199 -0.74 -19.99 5.57
C THR A 199 -0.29 -20.36 4.17
N LEU A 200 0.98 -20.71 4.03
CA LEU A 200 1.58 -21.13 2.76
C LEU A 200 0.88 -22.37 2.20
N LEU A 201 0.53 -22.31 0.92
CA LEU A 201 -0.02 -23.45 0.16
C LEU A 201 0.93 -23.90 -0.93
N GLN A 202 1.51 -22.96 -1.71
CA GLN A 202 2.40 -23.27 -2.83
C GLN A 202 3.40 -22.13 -3.07
N SER A 203 4.66 -22.46 -3.35
CA SER A 203 5.73 -21.46 -3.58
C SER A 203 6.58 -21.72 -4.83
N ASP A 204 6.29 -22.75 -5.60
CA ASP A 204 7.12 -23.25 -6.70
C ASP A 204 6.59 -22.90 -8.11
N VAL A 205 5.68 -21.95 -8.23
CA VAL A 205 5.13 -21.51 -9.52
C VAL A 205 6.10 -20.54 -10.17
N ALA A 206 6.89 -21.02 -11.16
CA ALA A 206 7.89 -20.22 -11.85
C ALA A 206 7.26 -19.22 -12.82
N VAL A 207 7.55 -17.94 -12.62
CA VAL A 207 7.16 -16.82 -13.51
C VAL A 207 8.33 -15.83 -13.58
N PRO A 208 8.90 -15.55 -14.77
CA PRO A 208 10.00 -14.61 -14.89
C PRO A 208 9.63 -13.19 -14.45
N GLU A 209 10.36 -12.63 -13.49
CA GLU A 209 10.28 -11.25 -13.01
C GLU A 209 8.84 -10.72 -12.81
N PRO A 210 7.98 -11.41 -12.03
CA PRO A 210 6.60 -10.97 -11.86
C PRO A 210 6.54 -9.72 -10.98
N VAL A 211 6.04 -8.61 -11.52
CA VAL A 211 6.00 -7.30 -10.86
C VAL A 211 4.60 -6.80 -10.54
N CYS A 212 3.57 -7.46 -11.08
CA CYS A 212 2.17 -7.13 -10.86
C CYS A 212 1.30 -8.37 -11.00
N VAL A 213 0.27 -8.50 -10.15
CA VAL A 213 -0.73 -9.55 -10.23
C VAL A 213 -2.13 -8.95 -10.06
N LYS A 214 -3.06 -9.37 -10.93
CA LYS A 214 -4.45 -8.92 -10.87
C LYS A 214 -5.39 -10.04 -11.26
N PHE A 215 -6.50 -10.16 -10.53
CA PHE A 215 -7.64 -10.96 -10.96
C PHE A 215 -8.51 -10.13 -11.90
N VAL A 216 -8.99 -10.74 -12.97
CA VAL A 216 -9.96 -10.14 -13.90
C VAL A 216 -11.30 -10.84 -13.71
N ASN A 217 -12.38 -10.06 -13.64
CA ASN A 217 -13.72 -10.63 -13.70
C ASN A 217 -13.98 -11.09 -15.14
N VAL A 218 -14.28 -12.36 -15.29
CA VAL A 218 -14.65 -12.98 -16.58
C VAL A 218 -16.17 -13.08 -16.65
#